data_3fa1232b3e765ca5180ae6a5ba71e573
#
_entry.id   3fa1232b3e765ca5180ae6a5ba71e573
#
_cell.length_a   1.000
_cell.length_b   1.000
_cell.length_c   1.000
_cell.angle_alpha   90.00
_cell.angle_beta   90.00
_cell.angle_gamma   90.00
#
_symmetry.space_group_name_H-M   'P 1'
#
loop_
_entity.id
_entity.type
_entity.pdbx_description
1 polymer ?
#
loop_
_entity_poly.entity_id
_entity_poly.type
_entity_poly.pdbx_seq_one_letter_code
_entity_poly.pdbx_strand_id
1 'polypeptide(L)'
;MAKTLVVIDAENVRRSTWPNLSKEELVARARAWARAEGAPILVVFDGPPPEDAPDLIGSGGRTADDVIAELEGPFWLVSSDRGLRERVRDRAEKIIGGGSFLRNALHAT
;
A
#
# COMPACT_ATOMS: atom_id res chain seq x y z
N MET A 1 -14.03 -3.94 16.72
CA MET A 1 -13.47 -5.00 15.87
C MET A 1 -12.29 -4.46 15.10
N ALA A 2 -11.21 -5.22 15.03
CA ALA A 2 -10.08 -4.84 14.21
C ALA A 2 -10.42 -5.00 12.73
N LYS A 3 -10.13 -4.00 11.94
CA LYS A 3 -10.30 -4.10 10.48
C LYS A 3 -9.14 -4.88 9.87
N THR A 4 -9.38 -5.42 8.68
CA THR A 4 -8.36 -6.14 7.93
C THR A 4 -7.19 -5.22 7.57
N LEU A 5 -5.97 -5.75 7.65
CA LEU A 5 -4.77 -5.00 7.25
C LEU A 5 -4.86 -4.58 5.79
N VAL A 6 -4.49 -3.34 5.50
CA VAL A 6 -4.45 -2.81 4.14
C VAL A 6 -2.99 -2.67 3.73
N VAL A 7 -2.56 -3.44 2.74
CA VAL A 7 -1.19 -3.47 2.25
C VAL A 7 -1.09 -2.58 1.02
N ILE A 8 -0.20 -1.60 1.05
CA ILE A 8 -0.06 -0.60 0.00
C ILE A 8 1.26 -0.80 -0.73
N ASP A 9 1.17 -1.06 -2.03
CA ASP A 9 2.32 -1.17 -2.93
C ASP A 9 2.80 0.25 -3.28
N ALA A 10 3.78 0.74 -2.54
CA ALA A 10 4.17 2.15 -2.56
C ALA A 10 4.54 2.66 -3.95
N GLU A 11 5.40 1.93 -4.67
CA GLU A 11 5.88 2.41 -5.97
C GLU A 11 4.77 2.47 -7.01
N ASN A 12 3.88 1.47 -7.01
CA ASN A 12 2.75 1.46 -7.93
C ASN A 12 1.80 2.63 -7.64
N VAL A 13 1.49 2.88 -6.37
CA VAL A 13 0.55 3.94 -5.98
C VAL A 13 1.14 5.32 -6.26
N ARG A 14 2.43 5.53 -5.96
CA ARG A 14 3.11 6.82 -6.25
C ARG A 14 3.02 7.19 -7.73
N ARG A 15 3.09 6.19 -8.61
CA ARG A 15 3.07 6.37 -10.06
C ARG A 15 1.67 6.45 -10.66
N SER A 16 0.65 6.31 -9.82
CA SER A 16 -0.75 6.35 -10.27
C SER A 16 -1.25 7.75 -10.58
N THR A 17 -0.47 8.78 -10.25
CA THR A 17 -0.78 10.16 -10.57
C THR A 17 0.41 10.81 -11.28
N TRP A 18 0.15 11.91 -11.97
CA TRP A 18 1.20 12.71 -12.58
C TRP A 18 1.10 14.15 -12.08
N PRO A 19 2.18 14.77 -11.61
CA PRO A 19 3.49 14.12 -11.36
C PRO A 19 3.41 13.08 -10.25
N ASN A 20 4.39 12.15 -10.24
CA ASN A 20 4.43 11.09 -9.23
C ASN A 20 4.55 11.70 -7.83
N LEU A 21 3.90 11.07 -6.86
CA LEU A 21 4.04 11.48 -5.47
C LEU A 21 5.43 11.14 -4.94
N SER A 22 5.94 11.95 -4.03
CA SER A 22 7.11 11.56 -3.25
C SER A 22 6.74 10.44 -2.28
N LYS A 23 7.74 9.75 -1.74
CA LYS A 23 7.50 8.74 -0.71
C LYS A 23 6.82 9.34 0.51
N GLU A 24 7.28 10.51 0.93
CA GLU A 24 6.74 11.23 2.09
C GLU A 24 5.28 11.62 1.89
N GLU A 25 4.94 12.12 0.70
CA GLU A 25 3.56 12.48 0.39
C GLU A 25 2.65 11.26 0.38
N LEU A 26 3.12 10.14 -0.17
CA LEU A 26 2.35 8.91 -0.16
C LEU A 26 2.08 8.46 1.27
N VAL A 27 3.09 8.48 2.12
CA VAL A 27 2.94 8.07 3.53
C VAL A 27 1.91 8.96 4.23
N ALA A 28 2.00 10.28 4.04
CA ALA A 28 1.05 11.21 4.66
C ALA A 28 -0.39 10.93 4.24
N ARG A 29 -0.60 10.69 2.95
CA ARG A 29 -1.95 10.38 2.42
C ARG A 29 -2.46 9.04 2.89
N ALA A 30 -1.59 8.04 2.92
CA ALA A 30 -1.95 6.70 3.38
C ALA A 30 -2.36 6.71 4.85
N ARG A 31 -1.61 7.44 5.68
CA ARG A 31 -1.93 7.57 7.10
C ARG A 31 -3.23 8.34 7.34
N ALA A 32 -3.48 9.39 6.56
CA ALA A 32 -4.73 10.13 6.66
C ALA A 32 -5.93 9.24 6.29
N TRP A 33 -5.78 8.47 5.22
CA TRP A 33 -6.82 7.51 4.81
C TRP A 33 -7.05 6.45 5.89
N ALA A 34 -5.97 5.93 6.46
CA ALA A 34 -6.05 4.90 7.50
C ALA A 34 -6.79 5.42 8.73
N ARG A 35 -6.52 6.66 9.14
CA ARG A 35 -7.22 7.28 10.27
C ARG A 35 -8.71 7.46 9.97
N ALA A 36 -9.04 7.92 8.76
CA ALA A 36 -10.43 8.14 8.38
C ALA A 36 -11.22 6.84 8.33
N GLU A 37 -10.59 5.76 7.86
CA GLU A 37 -11.23 4.46 7.74
C GLU A 37 -11.13 3.61 9.01
N GLY A 38 -10.26 4.00 9.95
CA GLY A 38 -10.00 3.20 11.13
C GLY A 38 -9.37 1.86 10.81
N ALA A 39 -8.49 1.82 9.79
CA ALA A 39 -7.89 0.58 9.30
C ALA A 39 -6.38 0.57 9.53
N PRO A 40 -5.78 -0.59 9.89
CA PRO A 40 -4.33 -0.70 9.95
C PRO A 40 -3.76 -0.76 8.53
N ILE A 41 -2.60 -0.15 8.34
CA ILE A 41 -1.92 -0.15 7.03
C ILE A 41 -0.49 -0.66 7.15
N LEU A 42 0.02 -1.19 6.05
CA LEU A 42 1.42 -1.51 5.86
C LEU A 42 1.82 -1.03 4.48
N VAL A 43 2.72 -0.03 4.42
CA VAL A 43 3.20 0.51 3.15
C VAL A 43 4.53 -0.16 2.82
N VAL A 44 4.60 -0.82 1.68
CA VAL A 44 5.78 -1.60 1.27
C VAL A 44 6.50 -0.87 0.15
N PHE A 45 7.78 -0.55 0.38
CA PHE A 45 8.62 0.18 -0.56
C PHE A 45 9.63 -0.73 -1.24
N ASP A 46 9.95 -0.45 -2.50
CA ASP A 46 11.16 -0.97 -3.12
C ASP A 46 12.33 -0.22 -2.52
N GLY A 47 13.27 -0.95 -1.92
CA GLY A 47 14.35 -0.33 -1.19
C GLY A 47 13.91 0.23 0.16
N PRO A 48 14.63 1.20 0.72
CA PRO A 48 14.33 1.68 2.05
C PRO A 48 13.08 2.57 2.08
N PRO A 49 12.32 2.53 3.20
CA PRO A 49 11.23 3.48 3.40
C PRO A 49 11.81 4.85 3.76
N PRO A 50 10.99 5.92 3.72
CA PRO A 50 11.49 7.27 4.04
C PRO A 50 11.82 7.48 5.52
N GLU A 51 11.30 6.64 6.40
CA GLU A 51 11.57 6.70 7.83
C GLU A 51 11.32 5.34 8.48
N ASP A 52 11.81 5.14 9.69
CA ASP A 52 11.51 3.92 10.45
C ASP A 52 10.18 4.11 11.17
N ALA A 53 9.23 3.27 10.87
CA ALA A 53 7.92 3.29 11.52
C ALA A 53 7.28 1.91 11.36
N PRO A 54 6.40 1.50 12.30
CA PRO A 54 5.80 0.17 12.25
C PRO A 54 4.87 -0.06 11.05
N ASP A 55 4.37 1.00 10.43
CA ASP A 55 3.48 0.90 9.27
C ASP A 55 4.22 0.99 7.92
N LEU A 56 5.55 1.06 7.95
CA LEU A 56 6.38 1.18 6.75
C LEU A 56 7.44 0.07 6.73
N ILE A 57 7.59 -0.61 5.59
CA ILE A 57 8.69 -1.56 5.43
C ILE A 57 9.35 -1.39 4.07
N GLY A 58 10.64 -1.70 4.02
CA GLY A 58 11.38 -1.78 2.76
C GLY A 58 11.52 -3.23 2.31
N SER A 59 11.89 -3.41 1.06
CA SER A 59 12.04 -4.73 0.48
C SER A 59 13.42 -5.36 0.70
N GLY A 60 14.38 -4.60 1.24
CA GLY A 60 15.76 -5.07 1.36
C GLY A 60 16.37 -5.29 -0.02
N GLY A 61 16.97 -6.44 -0.24
CA GLY A 61 17.53 -6.79 -1.55
C GLY A 61 16.52 -7.40 -2.52
N ARG A 62 15.23 -7.33 -2.20
CA ARG A 62 14.14 -7.91 -2.99
C ARG A 62 13.26 -6.80 -3.55
N THR A 63 12.22 -7.15 -4.29
CA THR A 63 11.22 -6.18 -4.73
C THR A 63 10.06 -6.09 -3.74
N ALA A 64 9.32 -4.97 -3.76
CA ALA A 64 8.11 -4.86 -2.95
C ALA A 64 7.11 -5.95 -3.31
N ASP A 65 7.00 -6.30 -4.59
CA ASP A 65 6.12 -7.38 -5.06
C ASP A 65 6.43 -8.70 -4.37
N ASP A 66 7.73 -9.04 -4.24
CA ASP A 66 8.13 -10.28 -3.59
C ASP A 66 7.76 -10.28 -2.11
N VAL A 67 7.96 -9.16 -1.43
CA VAL A 67 7.63 -9.03 -0.01
C VAL A 67 6.12 -9.18 0.19
N ILE A 68 5.33 -8.48 -0.62
CA ILE A 68 3.87 -8.54 -0.52
C ILE A 68 3.36 -9.96 -0.83
N ALA A 69 3.93 -10.60 -1.84
CA ALA A 69 3.51 -11.95 -2.24
C ALA A 69 3.74 -13.00 -1.15
N GLU A 70 4.62 -12.73 -0.20
CA GLU A 70 4.90 -13.64 0.91
C GLU A 70 4.11 -13.34 2.18
N LEU A 71 3.36 -12.25 2.21
CA LEU A 71 2.56 -11.92 3.38
C LEU A 71 1.43 -12.93 3.55
N GLU A 72 1.17 -13.29 4.79
CA GLU A 72 0.02 -14.13 5.09
C GLU A 72 -1.24 -13.28 5.07
N GLY A 73 -2.30 -13.85 4.50
CA GLY A 73 -3.59 -13.20 4.46
C GLY A 73 -4.43 -13.50 5.70
N PRO A 74 -5.63 -12.95 5.76
CA PRO A 74 -6.19 -12.08 4.73
C PRO A 74 -5.70 -10.64 4.85
N PHE A 75 -5.69 -9.94 3.72
CA PHE A 75 -5.41 -8.50 3.69
C PHE A 75 -6.11 -7.87 2.48
N TRP A 76 -6.18 -6.54 2.47
CA TRP A 76 -6.59 -5.80 1.28
C TRP A 76 -5.33 -5.31 0.59
N LEU A 77 -5.28 -5.40 -0.73
CA LEU A 77 -4.14 -4.92 -1.51
C LEU A 77 -4.50 -3.62 -2.23
N VAL A 78 -3.63 -2.61 -2.09
CA VAL A 78 -3.73 -1.39 -2.88
C VAL A 78 -2.62 -1.43 -3.93
N SER A 79 -2.98 -1.77 -5.15
CA SER A 79 -2.07 -1.82 -6.30
C SER A 79 -2.87 -2.02 -7.58
N SER A 80 -2.38 -1.44 -8.67
CA SER A 80 -2.93 -1.66 -10.01
C SER A 80 -2.10 -2.68 -10.81
N ASP A 81 -1.05 -3.23 -10.22
CA ASP A 81 -0.17 -4.19 -10.87
C ASP A 81 -0.86 -5.56 -11.00
N ARG A 82 -1.10 -5.98 -12.25
CA ARG A 82 -1.78 -7.25 -12.51
C ARG A 82 -1.00 -8.46 -12.02
N GLY A 83 0.33 -8.44 -12.21
CA GLY A 83 1.18 -9.56 -11.78
C GLY A 83 1.11 -9.76 -10.28
N LEU A 84 1.19 -8.67 -9.52
CA LEU A 84 1.07 -8.75 -8.07
C LEU A 84 -0.32 -9.21 -7.64
N ARG A 85 -1.37 -8.69 -8.25
CA ARG A 85 -2.75 -9.11 -7.94
C ARG A 85 -2.92 -10.62 -8.08
N GLU A 86 -2.37 -11.20 -9.16
CA GLU A 86 -2.44 -12.64 -9.39
C GLU A 86 -1.69 -13.43 -8.33
N ARG A 87 -0.52 -12.94 -7.91
CA ARG A 87 0.31 -13.61 -6.90
C ARG A 87 -0.36 -13.69 -5.53
N VAL A 88 -1.24 -12.75 -5.19
CA VAL A 88 -1.89 -12.69 -3.87
C VAL A 88 -3.38 -13.01 -3.91
N ARG A 89 -3.88 -13.45 -5.04
CA ARG A 89 -5.29 -13.67 -5.30
C ARG A 89 -5.99 -14.53 -4.24
N ASP A 90 -5.31 -15.52 -3.71
CA ASP A 90 -5.85 -16.43 -2.70
C ASP A 90 -5.90 -15.82 -1.29
N ARG A 91 -5.21 -14.70 -1.06
CA ARG A 91 -5.10 -14.08 0.27
C ARG A 91 -5.68 -12.68 0.34
N ALA A 92 -5.78 -11.98 -0.79
CA ALA A 92 -6.34 -10.64 -0.82
C ALA A 92 -7.87 -10.71 -0.84
N GLU A 93 -8.50 -10.22 0.22
CA GLU A 93 -9.96 -10.16 0.29
C GLU A 93 -10.52 -9.08 -0.62
N LYS A 94 -9.74 -8.03 -0.87
CA LYS A 94 -10.16 -6.91 -1.70
C LYS A 94 -8.93 -6.30 -2.35
N ILE A 95 -9.12 -5.83 -3.59
CA ILE A 95 -8.05 -5.14 -4.32
C ILE A 95 -8.56 -3.75 -4.69
N ILE A 96 -7.77 -2.73 -4.37
CA ILE A 96 -8.08 -1.34 -4.66
C ILE A 96 -7.02 -0.82 -5.62
N GLY A 97 -7.42 -0.25 -6.74
CA GLY A 97 -6.48 0.35 -7.68
C GLY A 97 -5.78 1.57 -7.07
N GLY A 98 -4.51 1.78 -7.45
CA GLY A 98 -3.72 2.89 -6.90
C GLY A 98 -4.35 4.26 -7.11
N GLY A 99 -4.88 4.51 -8.31
CA GLY A 99 -5.54 5.78 -8.60
C GLY A 99 -6.81 5.98 -7.79
N SER A 100 -7.62 4.93 -7.63
CA SER A 100 -8.83 4.98 -6.82
C SER A 100 -8.50 5.26 -5.36
N PHE A 101 -7.46 4.61 -4.84
CA PHE A 101 -7.00 4.83 -3.48
C PHE A 101 -6.61 6.30 -3.26
N LEU A 102 -5.81 6.86 -4.16
CA LEU A 102 -5.35 8.24 -4.02
C LEU A 102 -6.50 9.24 -4.08
N ARG A 103 -7.49 9.01 -4.95
CA ARG A 103 -8.67 9.88 -4.99
C ARG A 103 -9.42 9.86 -3.66
N ASN A 104 -9.58 8.69 -3.07
CA ASN A 104 -10.22 8.57 -1.76
C ASN A 104 -9.39 9.18 -0.65
N ALA A 105 -8.07 9.02 -0.70
CA ALA A 105 -7.18 9.60 0.30
C ALA A 105 -7.19 11.13 0.28
N LEU A 106 -7.39 11.76 -0.88
CA LEU A 106 -7.51 13.21 -0.99
C LEU A 106 -8.71 13.75 -0.19
N HIS A 107 -9.75 12.95 -0.08
CA HIS A 107 -10.97 13.35 0.63
C HIS A 107 -10.98 12.89 2.09
N ALA A 108 -9.94 12.23 2.54
CA ALA A 108 -9.83 11.72 3.92
C ALA A 108 -9.32 12.73 4.93
N THR A 109 -8.80 13.86 4.46
CA THR A 109 -8.22 14.91 5.31
C THR A 109 -9.20 15.97 5.71
#